data_173bb9efafcf5555761aa62aa3c6720e
#
_entry.id   173bb9efafcf5555761aa62aa3c6720e
#
_cell.length_a   1.000
_cell.length_b   1.000
_cell.length_c   1.000
_cell.angle_alpha   90.00
_cell.angle_beta   90.00
_cell.angle_gamma   90.00
#
_symmetry.space_group_name_H-M   'P 1'
#
loop_
_entity.id
_entity.type
_entity.pdbx_description
1 polymer ?
#
loop_
_entity_poly.entity_id
_entity_poly.type
_entity_poly.pdbx_seq_one_letter_code
_entity_poly.pdbx_strand_id
1 'polypeptide(L)'
;KYIGAFYKNNKKLSYYFKNKIANKTVKKISKELYPDIKINGLEKLDLADLSNGAIITSNHFNPLDSYNIRKIVEEKLHKKLYIVVQDTNLAMPGFLGFLFNNIEVIPLSKSPNYIIKKFVPELKKILSKSDFVLIYPEEEMWFNYRLPRPCKRGAYQFAHELDVPIISCFVKMIDTDKADNDEFNIVKYEVSINKVIYPEAEESIKSDSRKMAEVDYEARKKAYEDAYNKKLNYEFDISDIAGWKDI
;
A
#
# COMPACT_ATOMS: atom_id res chain seq x y z
N LYS A 1 13.47 -5.34 -19.28
CA LYS A 1 13.52 -6.82 -19.46
C LYS A 1 12.45 -7.51 -18.60
N TYR A 2 12.39 -7.28 -17.29
CA TYR A 2 11.46 -7.96 -16.38
C TYR A 2 9.99 -7.66 -16.65
N ILE A 3 9.62 -6.40 -16.86
CA ILE A 3 8.25 -5.96 -17.16
C ILE A 3 7.69 -6.68 -18.40
N GLY A 4 8.49 -6.78 -19.48
CA GLY A 4 8.06 -7.47 -20.69
C GLY A 4 7.77 -8.95 -20.45
N ALA A 5 8.59 -9.62 -19.66
CA ALA A 5 8.39 -11.02 -19.28
C ALA A 5 7.14 -11.18 -18.38
N PHE A 6 6.93 -10.28 -17.44
CA PHE A 6 5.76 -10.25 -16.57
C PHE A 6 4.46 -10.20 -17.38
N TYR A 7 4.27 -9.19 -18.24
CA TYR A 7 3.05 -9.07 -19.05
C TYR A 7 2.87 -10.21 -20.05
N LYS A 8 3.95 -10.79 -20.57
CA LYS A 8 3.88 -11.99 -21.42
C LYS A 8 3.41 -13.22 -20.65
N ASN A 9 3.86 -13.38 -19.40
CA ASN A 9 3.48 -14.50 -18.55
C ASN A 9 2.03 -14.40 -18.09
N ASN A 10 1.55 -13.20 -17.77
CA ASN A 10 0.16 -12.97 -17.30
C ASN A 10 -0.90 -13.33 -18.36
N LYS A 11 -0.52 -13.46 -19.61
CA LYS A 11 -1.41 -13.91 -20.70
C LYS A 11 -1.50 -15.44 -20.82
N LYS A 12 -0.67 -16.20 -20.11
CA LYS A 12 -0.65 -17.66 -20.18
C LYS A 12 -1.69 -18.31 -19.27
N LEU A 13 -2.28 -19.41 -19.69
CA LEU A 13 -3.20 -20.20 -18.84
C LEU A 13 -2.56 -20.60 -17.51
N SER A 14 -1.27 -20.96 -17.53
CA SER A 14 -0.50 -21.31 -16.33
C SER A 14 -0.44 -20.18 -15.28
N TYR A 15 -0.59 -18.92 -15.70
CA TYR A 15 -0.65 -17.80 -14.77
C TYR A 15 -1.89 -17.87 -13.86
N TYR A 16 -3.05 -18.22 -14.39
CA TYR A 16 -4.28 -18.35 -13.61
C TYR A 16 -4.14 -19.33 -12.44
N PHE A 17 -3.51 -20.49 -12.70
CA PHE A 17 -3.25 -21.48 -11.64
C PHE A 17 -2.25 -20.96 -10.61
N LYS A 18 -1.16 -20.33 -11.06
CA LYS A 18 -0.13 -19.76 -10.18
C LYS A 18 -0.69 -18.59 -9.37
N ASN A 19 -1.49 -17.72 -9.96
CA ASN A 19 -2.17 -16.63 -9.28
C ASN A 19 -3.09 -17.16 -8.17
N LYS A 20 -3.92 -18.18 -8.47
CA LYS A 20 -4.78 -18.80 -7.45
C LYS A 20 -3.98 -19.39 -6.28
N ILE A 21 -2.87 -20.07 -6.57
CA ILE A 21 -1.97 -20.61 -5.55
C ILE A 21 -1.35 -19.48 -4.75
N ALA A 22 -0.78 -18.47 -5.42
CA ALA A 22 -0.13 -17.34 -4.75
C ALA A 22 -1.10 -16.60 -3.83
N ASN A 23 -2.29 -16.26 -4.29
CA ASN A 23 -3.31 -15.59 -3.48
C ASN A 23 -3.77 -16.45 -2.29
N LYS A 24 -3.97 -17.77 -2.50
CA LYS A 24 -4.31 -18.68 -1.40
C LYS A 24 -3.18 -18.74 -0.36
N THR A 25 -1.93 -18.75 -0.80
CA THR A 25 -0.75 -18.77 0.07
C THR A 25 -0.61 -17.48 0.85
N VAL A 26 -0.71 -16.32 0.18
CA VAL A 26 -0.71 -15.01 0.85
C VAL A 26 -1.84 -14.96 1.89
N LYS A 27 -3.06 -15.35 1.53
CA LYS A 27 -4.20 -15.35 2.46
C LYS A 27 -3.97 -16.26 3.68
N LYS A 28 -3.33 -17.42 3.49
CA LYS A 28 -2.99 -18.33 4.60
C LYS A 28 -1.96 -17.70 5.53
N ILE A 29 -0.81 -17.29 4.99
CA ILE A 29 0.28 -16.66 5.76
C ILE A 29 -0.24 -15.44 6.53
N SER A 30 -1.05 -14.64 5.88
CA SER A 30 -1.56 -13.42 6.48
C SER A 30 -2.57 -13.65 7.60
N LYS A 31 -3.37 -14.71 7.51
CA LYS A 31 -4.24 -15.12 8.62
C LYS A 31 -3.45 -15.60 9.83
N GLU A 32 -2.30 -16.23 9.59
CA GLU A 32 -1.40 -16.70 10.65
C GLU A 32 -0.63 -15.55 11.29
N LEU A 33 -0.10 -14.62 10.47
CA LEU A 33 0.70 -13.49 10.95
C LEU A 33 -0.16 -12.32 11.49
N TYR A 34 -1.36 -12.12 10.95
CA TYR A 34 -2.23 -10.97 11.21
C TYR A 34 -3.68 -11.40 11.51
N PRO A 35 -3.93 -12.25 12.52
CA PRO A 35 -5.26 -12.84 12.75
C PRO A 35 -6.32 -11.79 13.05
N ASP A 36 -5.99 -10.75 13.81
CA ASP A 36 -6.92 -9.80 14.41
C ASP A 36 -6.59 -8.34 14.07
N ILE A 37 -6.54 -8.02 12.76
CA ILE A 37 -6.37 -6.63 12.33
C ILE A 37 -7.65 -5.86 12.63
N LYS A 38 -7.55 -4.87 13.51
CA LYS A 38 -8.62 -3.91 13.75
C LYS A 38 -8.60 -2.83 12.67
N ILE A 39 -9.78 -2.49 12.16
CA ILE A 39 -9.94 -1.45 11.12
C ILE A 39 -10.84 -0.35 11.68
N ASN A 40 -10.35 0.89 11.66
CA ASN A 40 -11.07 2.08 12.09
C ASN A 40 -11.35 2.99 10.88
N GLY A 41 -12.43 3.76 10.93
CA GLY A 41 -12.76 4.75 9.92
C GLY A 41 -13.41 4.19 8.65
N LEU A 42 -13.95 2.96 8.68
CA LEU A 42 -14.66 2.36 7.54
C LEU A 42 -15.86 3.21 7.10
N GLU A 43 -16.54 3.87 8.02
CA GLU A 43 -17.68 4.76 7.75
C GLU A 43 -17.34 5.92 6.81
N LYS A 44 -16.07 6.28 6.69
CA LYS A 44 -15.63 7.32 5.75
C LYS A 44 -15.72 6.87 4.29
N LEU A 45 -15.68 5.56 4.05
CA LEU A 45 -15.81 4.99 2.72
C LEU A 45 -17.27 4.93 2.26
N ASP A 46 -18.23 4.85 3.20
CA ASP A 46 -19.66 4.82 2.89
C ASP A 46 -20.15 6.15 2.29
N LEU A 47 -19.43 7.24 2.60
CA LEU A 47 -19.72 8.59 2.13
C LEU A 47 -18.94 8.97 0.87
N ALA A 48 -18.03 8.10 0.41
CA ALA A 48 -17.13 8.38 -0.70
C ALA A 48 -17.67 7.85 -2.02
N ASP A 49 -17.52 8.63 -3.09
CA ASP A 49 -17.72 8.12 -4.44
C ASP A 49 -16.51 7.29 -4.85
N LEU A 50 -16.67 5.98 -4.85
CA LEU A 50 -15.67 4.98 -5.23
C LEU A 50 -16.09 4.21 -6.50
N SER A 51 -17.01 4.76 -7.28
CA SER A 51 -17.52 4.15 -8.52
C SER A 51 -16.41 3.85 -9.54
N ASN A 52 -15.41 4.72 -9.60
CA ASN A 52 -14.21 4.56 -10.41
C ASN A 52 -13.00 4.04 -9.62
N GLY A 53 -13.23 3.27 -8.53
CA GLY A 53 -12.16 2.81 -7.65
C GLY A 53 -11.46 3.94 -6.92
N ALA A 54 -10.28 3.65 -6.34
CA ALA A 54 -9.44 4.63 -5.66
C ALA A 54 -7.99 4.19 -5.63
N ILE A 55 -7.08 5.15 -5.46
CA ILE A 55 -5.72 4.88 -5.05
C ILE A 55 -5.68 4.93 -3.52
N ILE A 56 -5.09 3.90 -2.90
CA ILE A 56 -4.89 3.84 -1.45
C ILE A 56 -3.42 4.15 -1.17
N THR A 57 -3.17 4.97 -0.15
CA THR A 57 -1.83 5.27 0.36
C THR A 57 -1.69 4.77 1.79
N SER A 58 -0.50 4.32 2.17
CA SER A 58 -0.19 3.83 3.51
C SER A 58 1.29 4.00 3.83
N ASN A 59 1.67 3.91 5.12
CA ASN A 59 3.05 3.73 5.53
C ASN A 59 3.57 2.36 5.10
N HIS A 60 4.90 2.26 4.83
CA HIS A 60 5.55 1.06 4.29
C HIS A 60 6.65 0.56 5.23
N PHE A 61 6.39 -0.55 5.91
CA PHE A 61 7.23 -1.04 7.01
C PHE A 61 7.55 -2.54 6.96
N ASN A 62 6.91 -3.32 6.08
CA ASN A 62 7.12 -4.76 6.01
C ASN A 62 6.83 -5.27 4.58
N PRO A 63 7.54 -6.31 4.08
CA PRO A 63 7.27 -6.88 2.76
C PRO A 63 5.84 -7.41 2.55
N LEU A 64 5.12 -7.71 3.64
CA LEU A 64 3.76 -8.23 3.63
C LEU A 64 2.70 -7.22 4.14
N ASP A 65 3.07 -5.98 4.43
CA ASP A 65 2.19 -4.97 5.01
C ASP A 65 0.97 -4.61 4.15
N SER A 66 1.07 -4.80 2.84
CA SER A 66 -0.06 -4.65 1.91
C SER A 66 -1.29 -5.49 2.30
N TYR A 67 -1.06 -6.54 3.08
CA TYR A 67 -2.15 -7.38 3.57
C TYR A 67 -3.10 -6.62 4.51
N ASN A 68 -2.60 -5.68 5.29
CA ASN A 68 -3.43 -4.82 6.13
C ASN A 68 -4.49 -4.09 5.29
N ILE A 69 -4.09 -3.59 4.12
CA ILE A 69 -4.97 -2.90 3.17
C ILE A 69 -5.86 -3.89 2.39
N ARG A 70 -5.34 -5.09 2.04
CA ARG A 70 -6.14 -6.15 1.42
C ARG A 70 -7.37 -6.49 2.24
N LYS A 71 -7.25 -6.52 3.57
CA LYS A 71 -8.37 -6.83 4.45
C LYS A 71 -9.51 -5.82 4.32
N ILE A 72 -9.19 -4.53 4.12
CA ILE A 72 -10.20 -3.50 3.84
C ILE A 72 -10.85 -3.75 2.47
N VAL A 73 -10.05 -3.88 1.43
CA VAL A 73 -10.54 -3.91 0.05
C VAL A 73 -11.25 -5.22 -0.26
N GLU A 74 -10.66 -6.36 0.08
CA GLU A 74 -11.20 -7.67 -0.30
C GLU A 74 -12.31 -8.15 0.64
N GLU A 75 -12.21 -7.88 1.96
CA GLU A 75 -13.19 -8.39 2.93
C GLU A 75 -14.33 -7.41 3.23
N LYS A 76 -14.10 -6.10 3.14
CA LYS A 76 -15.13 -5.08 3.43
C LYS A 76 -15.76 -4.49 2.17
N LEU A 77 -14.96 -4.19 1.15
CA LEU A 77 -15.45 -3.60 -0.10
C LEU A 77 -15.77 -4.66 -1.17
N HIS A 78 -15.34 -5.92 -0.99
CA HIS A 78 -15.50 -7.02 -1.94
C HIS A 78 -14.96 -6.69 -3.34
N LYS A 79 -13.80 -6.01 -3.37
CA LYS A 79 -13.10 -5.57 -4.57
C LYS A 79 -11.69 -6.15 -4.62
N LYS A 80 -10.98 -5.94 -5.74
CA LYS A 80 -9.59 -6.36 -5.87
C LYS A 80 -8.65 -5.24 -5.48
N LEU A 81 -7.54 -5.61 -4.83
CA LEU A 81 -6.42 -4.73 -4.56
C LEU A 81 -5.25 -5.08 -5.45
N TYR A 82 -4.78 -4.12 -6.23
CA TYR A 82 -3.53 -4.19 -6.96
C TYR A 82 -2.45 -3.40 -6.23
N ILE A 83 -1.21 -3.90 -6.20
CA ILE A 83 -0.11 -3.28 -5.47
C ILE A 83 0.92 -2.77 -6.48
N VAL A 84 1.28 -1.50 -6.40
CA VAL A 84 2.37 -0.95 -7.20
C VAL A 84 3.71 -1.40 -6.60
N VAL A 85 4.55 -2.02 -7.42
CA VAL A 85 5.87 -2.51 -7.02
C VAL A 85 6.93 -2.02 -8.00
N GLN A 86 8.15 -1.83 -7.53
CA GLN A 86 9.27 -1.56 -8.44
C GLN A 86 9.48 -2.74 -9.38
N ASP A 87 9.83 -2.47 -10.63
CA ASP A 87 10.06 -3.50 -11.65
C ASP A 87 11.19 -4.47 -11.29
N THR A 88 12.14 -4.05 -10.47
CA THR A 88 13.21 -4.88 -9.93
C THR A 88 12.70 -5.99 -9.01
N ASN A 89 11.55 -5.81 -8.35
CA ASN A 89 10.95 -6.82 -7.47
C ASN A 89 10.50 -8.06 -8.27
N LEU A 90 10.20 -7.91 -9.57
CA LEU A 90 9.89 -9.03 -10.45
C LEU A 90 11.09 -9.96 -10.69
N ALA A 91 12.31 -9.49 -10.40
CA ALA A 91 13.55 -10.26 -10.53
C ALA A 91 13.97 -10.96 -9.22
N MET A 92 13.25 -10.75 -8.13
CA MET A 92 13.56 -11.40 -6.86
C MET A 92 13.51 -12.91 -6.99
N PRO A 93 14.49 -13.66 -6.41
CA PRO A 93 14.46 -15.11 -6.41
C PRO A 93 13.47 -15.67 -5.37
N GLY A 94 13.23 -16.98 -5.46
CA GLY A 94 12.52 -17.74 -4.43
C GLY A 94 11.04 -17.34 -4.28
N PHE A 95 10.56 -17.42 -3.03
CA PHE A 95 9.16 -17.25 -2.70
C PHE A 95 8.63 -15.83 -2.97
N LEU A 96 9.38 -14.80 -2.62
CA LEU A 96 8.98 -13.41 -2.88
C LEU A 96 8.87 -13.15 -4.38
N GLY A 97 9.84 -13.61 -5.17
CA GLY A 97 9.77 -13.50 -6.62
C GLY A 97 8.58 -14.25 -7.22
N PHE A 98 8.25 -15.44 -6.69
CA PHE A 98 7.04 -16.15 -7.06
C PHE A 98 5.78 -15.31 -6.76
N LEU A 99 5.68 -14.70 -5.58
CA LEU A 99 4.54 -13.86 -5.22
C LEU A 99 4.43 -12.64 -6.16
N PHE A 100 5.48 -11.83 -6.29
CA PHE A 100 5.44 -10.62 -7.13
C PHE A 100 5.14 -10.90 -8.62
N ASN A 101 5.42 -12.09 -9.09
CA ASN A 101 5.08 -12.48 -10.47
C ASN A 101 3.69 -13.11 -10.62
N ASN A 102 2.96 -13.39 -9.52
CA ASN A 102 1.72 -14.15 -9.60
C ASN A 102 0.57 -13.61 -8.74
N ILE A 103 0.75 -12.52 -7.97
CA ILE A 103 -0.36 -11.80 -7.31
C ILE A 103 -0.76 -10.56 -8.13
N GLU A 104 -1.77 -9.82 -7.68
CA GLU A 104 -2.23 -8.57 -8.30
C GLU A 104 -1.22 -7.46 -8.05
N VAL A 105 -0.20 -7.36 -8.90
CA VAL A 105 0.80 -6.28 -8.87
C VAL A 105 0.82 -5.50 -10.18
N ILE A 106 1.24 -4.23 -10.08
CA ILE A 106 1.48 -3.36 -11.22
C ILE A 106 2.94 -2.90 -11.13
N PRO A 107 3.82 -3.36 -12.02
CA PRO A 107 5.21 -2.95 -11.98
C PRO A 107 5.37 -1.49 -12.40
N LEU A 108 6.09 -0.72 -11.61
CA LEU A 108 6.49 0.66 -11.90
C LEU A 108 7.97 0.72 -12.27
N SER A 109 8.29 1.38 -13.35
CA SER A 109 9.65 1.66 -13.80
C SER A 109 9.91 3.15 -13.79
N LYS A 110 11.18 3.54 -13.67
CA LYS A 110 11.61 4.95 -13.74
C LYS A 110 11.53 5.55 -15.16
N SER A 111 11.20 4.75 -16.18
CA SER A 111 11.12 5.21 -17.58
C SER A 111 9.85 6.04 -17.82
N PRO A 112 9.93 7.35 -18.16
CA PRO A 112 8.78 8.18 -18.44
C PRO A 112 7.91 7.61 -19.58
N ASN A 113 8.55 7.08 -20.63
CA ASN A 113 7.85 6.48 -21.75
C ASN A 113 7.02 5.25 -21.34
N TYR A 114 7.54 4.43 -20.40
CA TYR A 114 6.80 3.30 -19.84
C TYR A 114 5.62 3.80 -18.98
N ILE A 115 5.85 4.80 -18.14
CA ILE A 115 4.80 5.36 -17.27
C ILE A 115 3.62 5.81 -18.13
N ILE A 116 3.87 6.65 -19.12
CA ILE A 116 2.81 7.23 -19.97
C ILE A 116 2.13 6.16 -20.83
N LYS A 117 2.89 5.26 -21.46
CA LYS A 117 2.35 4.34 -22.47
C LYS A 117 1.83 3.01 -21.93
N LYS A 118 2.17 2.66 -20.69
CA LYS A 118 1.81 1.34 -20.12
C LYS A 118 1.25 1.44 -18.71
N PHE A 119 1.94 2.11 -17.81
CA PHE A 119 1.57 2.14 -16.39
C PHE A 119 0.26 2.90 -16.16
N VAL A 120 0.15 4.15 -16.63
CA VAL A 120 -1.09 4.95 -16.48
C VAL A 120 -2.29 4.31 -17.18
N PRO A 121 -2.19 3.82 -18.43
CA PRO A 121 -3.27 3.06 -19.05
C PRO A 121 -3.70 1.79 -18.27
N GLU A 122 -2.76 1.07 -17.64
CA GLU A 122 -3.11 -0.09 -16.81
C GLU A 122 -3.81 0.33 -15.52
N LEU A 123 -3.35 1.40 -14.85
CA LEU A 123 -4.06 1.99 -13.72
C LEU A 123 -5.50 2.35 -14.09
N LYS A 124 -5.69 3.08 -15.18
CA LYS A 124 -7.01 3.48 -15.68
C LYS A 124 -7.93 2.27 -15.89
N LYS A 125 -7.41 1.21 -16.51
CA LYS A 125 -8.16 -0.02 -16.77
C LYS A 125 -8.57 -0.75 -15.49
N ILE A 126 -7.74 -0.72 -14.44
CA ILE A 126 -8.04 -1.33 -13.14
C ILE A 126 -9.09 -0.50 -12.42
N LEU A 127 -8.84 0.79 -12.28
CA LEU A 127 -9.71 1.71 -11.56
C LEU A 127 -11.11 1.82 -12.20
N SER A 128 -11.21 1.80 -13.52
CA SER A 128 -12.52 1.80 -14.23
C SER A 128 -13.40 0.58 -13.97
N LYS A 129 -12.88 -0.47 -13.30
CA LYS A 129 -13.64 -1.62 -12.81
C LYS A 129 -14.06 -1.50 -11.36
N SER A 130 -13.91 -0.33 -10.78
CA SER A 130 -14.07 -0.05 -9.35
C SER A 130 -13.13 -0.92 -8.47
N ASP A 131 -11.97 -1.32 -9.00
CA ASP A 131 -10.91 -1.97 -8.24
C ASP A 131 -9.98 -0.91 -7.63
N PHE A 132 -9.11 -1.31 -6.71
CA PHE A 132 -8.27 -0.42 -5.91
C PHE A 132 -6.78 -0.65 -6.19
N VAL A 133 -5.99 0.42 -6.06
CA VAL A 133 -4.55 0.38 -6.28
C VAL A 133 -3.83 0.91 -5.05
N LEU A 134 -2.97 0.11 -4.42
CA LEU A 134 -2.11 0.54 -3.32
C LEU A 134 -0.80 1.09 -3.86
N ILE A 135 -0.47 2.31 -3.46
CA ILE A 135 0.81 2.96 -3.72
C ILE A 135 1.38 3.45 -2.39
N TYR A 136 2.60 3.06 -2.08
CA TYR A 136 3.32 3.58 -0.92
C TYR A 136 4.01 4.90 -1.28
N PRO A 137 3.49 6.05 -0.84
CA PRO A 137 4.02 7.35 -1.28
C PRO A 137 5.35 7.70 -0.62
N GLU A 138 5.80 6.91 0.33
CA GLU A 138 7.12 7.01 0.96
C GLU A 138 8.24 6.47 0.05
N GLU A 139 7.90 5.65 -0.98
CA GLU A 139 8.76 5.01 -1.98
C GLU A 139 9.77 3.98 -1.43
N GLU A 140 10.06 4.00 -0.15
CA GLU A 140 10.99 3.11 0.54
C GLU A 140 10.28 2.37 1.67
N MET A 141 10.69 1.12 1.94
CA MET A 141 10.26 0.35 3.10
C MET A 141 11.32 0.45 4.20
N TRP A 142 10.90 0.85 5.40
CA TRP A 142 11.75 0.80 6.59
C TRP A 142 11.17 -0.18 7.59
N PHE A 143 11.90 -1.27 7.83
CA PHE A 143 11.40 -2.42 8.57
C PHE A 143 10.94 -2.04 9.97
N ASN A 144 9.67 -2.35 10.27
CA ASN A 144 8.98 -2.10 11.53
C ASN A 144 9.06 -0.64 12.04
N TYR A 145 9.35 0.32 11.17
CA TYR A 145 9.46 1.74 11.54
C TYR A 145 8.08 2.38 11.66
N ARG A 146 7.79 2.95 12.83
CA ARG A 146 6.46 3.46 13.20
C ARG A 146 6.11 4.80 12.57
N LEU A 147 7.12 5.66 12.35
CA LEU A 147 6.89 7.04 11.93
C LEU A 147 6.48 7.10 10.46
N PRO A 148 5.40 7.84 10.12
CA PRO A 148 5.06 8.11 8.74
C PRO A 148 6.10 9.05 8.14
N ARG A 149 6.57 8.73 6.94
CA ARG A 149 7.56 9.54 6.21
C ARG A 149 6.87 10.47 5.21
N PRO A 150 7.52 11.58 4.82
CA PRO A 150 6.97 12.51 3.85
C PRO A 150 6.56 11.84 2.54
N CYS A 151 5.41 12.25 2.00
CA CYS A 151 4.84 11.71 0.78
C CYS A 151 5.52 12.27 -0.47
N LYS A 152 5.93 11.38 -1.38
CA LYS A 152 6.32 11.75 -2.74
C LYS A 152 5.07 11.91 -3.61
N ARG A 153 5.12 12.79 -4.61
CA ARG A 153 3.95 13.23 -5.37
C ARG A 153 3.39 12.23 -6.38
N GLY A 154 4.10 11.14 -6.68
CA GLY A 154 3.75 10.22 -7.78
C GLY A 154 2.32 9.68 -7.70
N ALA A 155 1.90 9.16 -6.54
CA ALA A 155 0.55 8.62 -6.34
C ALA A 155 -0.55 9.67 -6.61
N TYR A 156 -0.32 10.90 -6.16
CA TYR A 156 -1.29 12.00 -6.26
C TYR A 156 -1.36 12.58 -7.68
N GLN A 157 -0.26 12.55 -8.44
CA GLN A 157 -0.27 12.88 -9.87
C GLN A 157 -1.15 11.90 -10.64
N PHE A 158 -1.03 10.61 -10.35
CA PHE A 158 -1.90 9.60 -10.97
C PHE A 158 -3.36 9.75 -10.55
N ALA A 159 -3.63 10.07 -9.29
CA ALA A 159 -4.98 10.33 -8.81
C ALA A 159 -5.63 11.51 -9.54
N HIS A 160 -4.92 12.63 -9.69
CA HIS A 160 -5.38 13.79 -10.44
C HIS A 160 -5.59 13.46 -11.93
N GLU A 161 -4.60 12.82 -12.59
CA GLU A 161 -4.67 12.50 -14.03
C GLU A 161 -5.84 11.55 -14.37
N LEU A 162 -6.18 10.65 -13.42
CA LEU A 162 -7.23 9.64 -13.61
C LEU A 162 -8.57 10.04 -12.99
N ASP A 163 -8.63 11.20 -12.34
CA ASP A 163 -9.80 11.70 -11.64
C ASP A 163 -10.39 10.69 -10.65
N VAL A 164 -9.55 10.21 -9.74
CA VAL A 164 -9.92 9.25 -8.70
C VAL A 164 -9.44 9.69 -7.33
N PRO A 165 -10.17 9.37 -6.24
CA PRO A 165 -9.77 9.77 -4.90
C PRO A 165 -8.55 9.00 -4.39
N ILE A 166 -7.84 9.62 -3.45
CA ILE A 166 -6.87 8.98 -2.57
C ILE A 166 -7.58 8.58 -1.27
N ILE A 167 -7.43 7.34 -0.85
CA ILE A 167 -7.79 6.87 0.49
C ILE A 167 -6.52 6.84 1.33
N SER A 168 -6.38 7.80 2.23
CA SER A 168 -5.28 7.87 3.19
C SER A 168 -5.45 6.85 4.30
N CYS A 169 -4.51 5.93 4.44
CA CYS A 169 -4.46 4.95 5.51
C CYS A 169 -3.18 5.11 6.36
N PHE A 170 -3.28 4.71 7.62
CA PHE A 170 -2.13 4.55 8.51
C PHE A 170 -2.25 3.22 9.25
N VAL A 171 -1.16 2.45 9.28
CA VAL A 171 -1.07 1.20 10.03
C VAL A 171 -0.27 1.45 11.29
N LYS A 172 -0.95 1.37 12.45
CA LYS A 172 -0.34 1.35 13.76
C LYS A 172 0.26 -0.01 14.04
N MET A 173 1.46 -0.03 14.57
CA MET A 173 2.17 -1.22 15.04
C MET A 173 2.11 -1.28 16.57
N ILE A 174 1.69 -2.42 17.11
CA ILE A 174 1.49 -2.67 18.53
C ILE A 174 2.43 -3.78 18.97
N ASP A 175 3.33 -3.49 19.90
CA ASP A 175 4.25 -4.47 20.46
C ASP A 175 3.49 -5.56 21.22
N THR A 176 4.09 -6.74 21.24
CA THR A 176 3.65 -7.85 22.09
C THR A 176 4.85 -8.45 22.81
N ASP A 177 4.60 -9.19 23.87
CA ASP A 177 5.66 -9.90 24.62
C ASP A 177 6.01 -11.26 23.99
N LYS A 178 5.39 -11.62 22.86
CA LYS A 178 5.58 -12.91 22.20
C LYS A 178 6.74 -12.82 21.22
N ALA A 179 7.77 -13.63 21.43
CA ALA A 179 8.92 -13.69 20.54
C ALA A 179 8.55 -14.16 19.12
N ASP A 180 9.07 -13.47 18.11
CA ASP A 180 9.07 -13.88 16.71
C ASP A 180 10.41 -14.57 16.37
N ASN A 181 11.51 -13.90 16.69
CA ASN A 181 12.87 -14.41 16.49
C ASN A 181 13.80 -13.84 17.58
N ASP A 182 15.11 -13.97 17.42
CA ASP A 182 16.09 -13.52 18.44
C ASP A 182 16.08 -12.00 18.64
N GLU A 183 15.80 -11.21 17.58
CA GLU A 183 15.87 -9.75 17.59
C GLU A 183 14.51 -9.07 17.78
N PHE A 184 13.40 -9.74 17.38
CA PHE A 184 12.08 -9.12 17.35
C PHE A 184 11.01 -9.93 18.07
N ASN A 185 10.08 -9.23 18.67
CA ASN A 185 8.78 -9.74 19.10
C ASN A 185 7.75 -9.63 17.96
N ILE A 186 6.70 -10.44 18.05
CA ILE A 186 5.55 -10.35 17.14
C ILE A 186 4.89 -8.98 17.30
N VAL A 187 4.59 -8.34 16.18
CA VAL A 187 3.89 -7.06 16.11
C VAL A 187 2.45 -7.29 15.66
N LYS A 188 1.49 -6.70 16.36
CA LYS A 188 0.08 -6.62 15.95
C LYS A 188 -0.17 -5.32 15.21
N TYR A 189 -1.25 -5.31 14.40
CA TYR A 189 -1.56 -4.17 13.54
C TYR A 189 -2.99 -3.67 13.74
N GLU A 190 -3.14 -2.36 13.65
CA GLU A 190 -4.42 -1.66 13.60
C GLU A 190 -4.40 -0.67 12.44
N VAL A 191 -5.37 -0.74 11.55
CA VAL A 191 -5.44 0.12 10.36
C VAL A 191 -6.45 1.23 10.60
N SER A 192 -6.05 2.45 10.31
CA SER A 192 -6.94 3.62 10.31
C SER A 192 -7.11 4.15 8.89
N ILE A 193 -8.35 4.27 8.45
CA ILE A 193 -8.71 5.08 7.28
C ILE A 193 -8.82 6.51 7.77
N ASN A 194 -7.85 7.35 7.37
CA ASN A 194 -7.74 8.70 7.93
C ASN A 194 -8.64 9.69 7.19
N LYS A 195 -8.57 9.68 5.87
CA LYS A 195 -9.28 10.64 5.01
C LYS A 195 -9.45 10.09 3.59
N VAL A 196 -10.52 10.51 2.92
CA VAL A 196 -10.65 10.42 1.46
C VAL A 196 -10.36 11.80 0.88
N ILE A 197 -9.43 11.88 -0.07
CA ILE A 197 -8.91 13.12 -0.65
C ILE A 197 -9.23 13.08 -2.15
N TYR A 198 -10.02 14.03 -2.61
CA TYR A 198 -10.41 14.15 -4.02
C TYR A 198 -9.46 15.09 -4.75
N PRO A 199 -9.16 14.82 -6.03
CA PRO A 199 -8.45 15.77 -6.88
C PRO A 199 -9.32 17.00 -7.17
N GLU A 200 -8.67 18.15 -7.35
CA GLU A 200 -9.30 19.40 -7.76
C GLU A 200 -9.07 19.61 -9.27
N ALA A 201 -10.06 19.26 -10.10
CA ALA A 201 -9.95 19.26 -11.57
C ALA A 201 -9.55 20.61 -12.19
N GLU A 202 -9.90 21.71 -11.54
CA GLU A 202 -9.57 23.09 -12.00
C GLU A 202 -8.11 23.48 -11.72
N GLU A 203 -7.43 22.73 -10.88
CA GLU A 203 -6.04 22.97 -10.53
C GLU A 203 -5.08 22.31 -11.53
N SER A 204 -3.86 22.84 -11.62
CA SER A 204 -2.81 22.12 -12.35
C SER A 204 -2.38 20.84 -11.60
N ILE A 205 -2.02 19.79 -12.33
CA ILE A 205 -1.50 18.53 -11.77
C ILE A 205 -0.38 18.80 -10.73
N LYS A 206 0.49 19.78 -11.02
CA LYS A 206 1.61 20.13 -10.14
C LYS A 206 1.15 20.73 -8.81
N SER A 207 0.15 21.60 -8.84
CA SER A 207 -0.41 22.26 -7.65
C SER A 207 -1.22 21.28 -6.83
N ASP A 208 -2.18 20.62 -7.46
CA ASP A 208 -3.10 19.71 -6.80
C ASP A 208 -2.39 18.49 -6.19
N SER A 209 -1.50 17.82 -6.94
CA SER A 209 -0.74 16.69 -6.41
C SER A 209 0.14 17.05 -5.19
N ARG A 210 0.58 18.31 -5.09
CA ARG A 210 1.29 18.80 -3.90
C ARG A 210 0.34 18.94 -2.71
N LYS A 211 -0.82 19.59 -2.93
CA LYS A 211 -1.86 19.76 -1.90
C LYS A 211 -2.34 18.41 -1.37
N MET A 212 -2.67 17.49 -2.27
CA MET A 212 -3.11 16.14 -1.90
C MET A 212 -2.05 15.40 -1.09
N ALA A 213 -0.78 15.48 -1.48
CA ALA A 213 0.35 14.84 -0.76
C ALA A 213 0.53 15.42 0.64
N GLU A 214 0.37 16.73 0.79
CA GLU A 214 0.46 17.42 2.09
C GLU A 214 -0.72 17.03 2.99
N VAL A 215 -1.94 17.01 2.45
CA VAL A 215 -3.15 16.60 3.18
C VAL A 215 -3.05 15.14 3.64
N ASP A 216 -2.54 14.24 2.80
CA ASP A 216 -2.33 12.83 3.16
C ASP A 216 -1.25 12.69 4.25
N TYR A 217 -0.13 13.40 4.08
CA TYR A 217 0.94 13.37 5.08
C TYR A 217 0.47 13.87 6.44
N GLU A 218 -0.22 15.02 6.49
CA GLU A 218 -0.75 15.56 7.76
C GLU A 218 -1.81 14.63 8.39
N ALA A 219 -2.64 13.97 7.57
CA ALA A 219 -3.61 12.98 8.06
C ALA A 219 -2.90 11.78 8.71
N ARG A 220 -1.82 11.27 8.11
CA ARG A 220 -1.03 10.15 8.66
C ARG A 220 -0.21 10.57 9.87
N LYS A 221 0.36 11.79 9.86
CA LYS A 221 1.05 12.37 11.02
C LYS A 221 0.10 12.45 12.21
N LYS A 222 -1.11 12.99 12.00
CA LYS A 222 -2.12 13.05 13.06
C LYS A 222 -2.48 11.64 13.55
N ALA A 223 -2.68 10.68 12.66
CA ALA A 223 -2.99 9.30 13.02
C ALA A 223 -1.85 8.66 13.85
N TYR A 224 -0.60 8.94 13.53
CA TYR A 224 0.57 8.54 14.33
C TYR A 224 0.55 9.18 15.72
N GLU A 225 0.40 10.51 15.79
CA GLU A 225 0.39 11.24 17.05
C GLU A 225 -0.74 10.77 17.98
N ASP A 226 -1.93 10.55 17.43
CA ASP A 226 -3.09 10.01 18.16
C ASP A 226 -2.85 8.54 18.60
N ALA A 227 -2.24 7.73 17.74
CA ALA A 227 -2.01 6.31 18.00
C ALA A 227 -0.97 6.04 19.11
N TYR A 228 0.07 6.86 19.18
CA TYR A 228 1.19 6.66 20.10
C TYR A 228 1.26 7.71 21.21
N ASN A 229 0.34 8.68 21.22
CA ASN A 229 0.34 9.82 22.16
C ASN A 229 1.72 10.52 22.21
N LYS A 230 2.36 10.64 21.05
CA LYS A 230 3.73 11.20 20.87
C LYS A 230 3.72 12.15 19.68
N LYS A 231 4.31 13.33 19.83
CA LYS A 231 4.51 14.25 18.70
C LYS A 231 5.49 13.67 17.70
N LEU A 232 5.18 13.81 16.41
CA LEU A 232 6.07 13.34 15.36
C LEU A 232 7.38 14.13 15.40
N ASN A 233 8.47 13.41 15.61
CA ASN A 233 9.83 13.91 15.58
C ASN A 233 10.69 12.88 14.83
N TYR A 234 11.58 13.34 13.96
CA TYR A 234 12.48 12.48 13.20
C TYR A 234 13.85 12.28 13.85
N GLU A 235 14.04 12.74 15.08
CA GLU A 235 15.17 12.30 15.88
C GLU A 235 15.01 10.80 16.18
N PHE A 236 16.04 10.01 15.84
CA PHE A 236 15.98 8.56 15.99
C PHE A 236 15.85 8.15 17.46
N ASP A 237 14.87 7.31 17.72
CA ASP A 237 14.65 6.65 19.00
C ASP A 237 14.42 5.16 18.73
N ILE A 238 15.04 4.27 19.49
CA ILE A 238 14.90 2.83 19.29
C ILE A 238 13.45 2.36 19.47
N SER A 239 12.65 3.05 20.27
CA SER A 239 11.21 2.78 20.42
C SER A 239 10.41 3.06 19.14
N ASP A 240 11.00 3.70 18.14
CA ASP A 240 10.38 3.89 16.84
C ASP A 240 10.40 2.62 15.97
N ILE A 241 11.14 1.59 16.40
CA ILE A 241 11.17 0.27 15.78
C ILE A 241 10.25 -0.69 16.54
N ALA A 242 9.15 -1.10 15.91
CA ALA A 242 8.19 -1.98 16.54
C ALA A 242 8.75 -3.39 16.75
N GLY A 243 8.47 -3.96 17.91
CA GLY A 243 8.88 -5.32 18.26
C GLY A 243 10.36 -5.50 18.56
N TRP A 244 11.17 -4.45 18.52
CA TRP A 244 12.59 -4.54 18.86
C TRP A 244 12.78 -5.06 20.30
N LYS A 245 13.68 -6.01 20.47
CA LYS A 245 14.08 -6.50 21.79
C LYS A 245 15.32 -5.75 22.24
N ASP A 246 15.25 -5.13 23.41
CA ASP A 246 16.45 -4.69 24.11
C ASP A 246 17.24 -5.95 24.52
N ILE A 247 18.37 -6.19 23.88
CA ILE A 247 19.26 -7.31 24.17
C ILE A 247 20.18 -6.92 25.31
#